data_e67eea795cb51a521fb8c0f8f76a47fa
#
_entry.id   e67eea795cb51a521fb8c0f8f76a47fa
#
_cell.length_a   1.000
_cell.length_b   1.000
_cell.length_c   1.000
_cell.angle_alpha   90.00
_cell.angle_beta   90.00
_cell.angle_gamma   90.00
#
_symmetry.space_group_name_H-M   'P 1'
#
loop_
_entity.id
_entity.type
_entity.pdbx_description
1 polymer ?
#
loop_
_entity_poly.entity_id
_entity_poly.type
_entity_poly.pdbx_seq_one_letter_code
_entity_poly.pdbx_strand_id
1 'polypeptide(L)'
;MRAITQATADTASKHLYAQPLATVARMVSGSAVTQRAHIVAVYLTAVLALPGCGMLASAPEPVAPPPLLAPAPPKPLPPPIAEDARPRVERLNSGPPNHAYENKGERYEPESSDVPMVETGLASWYGKPFHGRRTASGEIYDMNAMSAAHKTMPLPSYALVRNPANGREVVVKVNDRGPFTKGRVIDLSRAAARKLGIAGVASVEVRRLTHDEIKTGAWKLPPQRVAKAP
;
A
#
# COMPACT_ATOMS: atom_id res chain seq x y z
N MET A 1 -37.75 -27.67 51.75
CA MET A 1 -36.85 -27.73 52.92
C MET A 1 -35.42 -27.51 52.47
N ARG A 2 -34.81 -26.45 53.01
CA ARG A 2 -33.38 -26.22 53.28
C ARG A 2 -32.43 -26.33 52.09
N ALA A 3 -31.44 -25.45 51.84
CA ALA A 3 -30.94 -24.29 52.58
C ALA A 3 -30.10 -23.44 51.62
N ILE A 4 -30.14 -22.18 51.90
CA ILE A 4 -29.27 -21.09 51.41
C ILE A 4 -27.87 -21.33 51.97
N THR A 5 -26.81 -21.09 51.20
CA THR A 5 -25.52 -20.66 51.78
C THR A 5 -24.88 -19.64 50.84
N GLN A 6 -24.84 -18.42 51.30
CA GLN A 6 -23.97 -17.32 50.91
C GLN A 6 -22.58 -17.54 51.54
N ALA A 7 -21.54 -17.21 50.80
CA ALA A 7 -20.25 -16.78 51.35
C ALA A 7 -19.55 -15.96 50.23
N THR A 8 -19.52 -14.72 50.38
CA THR A 8 -18.63 -13.71 50.99
C THR A 8 -17.46 -13.32 50.08
N ALA A 9 -17.49 -12.03 49.76
CA ALA A 9 -16.44 -11.23 49.15
C ALA A 9 -15.16 -11.26 49.99
N ASP A 10 -14.03 -11.21 49.35
CA ASP A 10 -12.85 -10.56 49.95
C ASP A 10 -11.90 -10.00 48.90
N THR A 11 -11.69 -8.76 49.02
CA THR A 11 -10.52 -7.93 49.26
C THR A 11 -9.63 -7.61 48.09
N ALA A 12 -9.71 -6.32 47.79
CA ALA A 12 -8.80 -5.50 47.00
C ALA A 12 -7.32 -5.72 47.37
N SER A 13 -6.47 -5.73 46.35
CA SER A 13 -5.08 -5.35 46.52
C SER A 13 -4.70 -4.30 45.45
N LYS A 14 -4.62 -3.08 45.97
CA LYS A 14 -4.04 -1.92 45.30
C LYS A 14 -2.53 -2.12 45.27
N HIS A 15 -1.94 -2.19 44.10
CA HIS A 15 -0.55 -1.84 43.92
C HIS A 15 -0.44 -0.61 43.00
N LEU A 16 -0.35 0.54 43.70
CA LEU A 16 0.27 1.74 43.20
C LEU A 16 1.74 1.44 42.94
N TYR A 17 2.18 1.57 41.70
CA TYR A 17 3.58 1.85 41.43
C TYR A 17 3.71 3.25 40.86
N ALA A 18 4.31 4.07 41.68
CA ALA A 18 4.71 5.43 41.41
C ALA A 18 5.70 5.49 40.24
N GLN A 19 5.50 6.46 39.40
CA GLN A 19 6.48 6.89 38.40
C GLN A 19 7.55 7.74 39.09
N PRO A 20 8.84 7.62 38.75
CA PRO A 20 9.76 8.70 38.96
C PRO A 20 9.85 9.59 37.74
N LEU A 21 9.51 10.84 37.95
CA LEU A 21 9.88 11.98 37.08
C LEU A 21 11.41 12.08 37.03
N ALA A 22 12.02 11.79 35.90
CA ALA A 22 13.38 12.16 35.62
C ALA A 22 13.38 13.37 34.70
N THR A 23 13.53 14.51 35.34
CA THR A 23 13.99 15.77 34.77
C THR A 23 15.40 15.56 34.23
N VAL A 24 15.62 15.70 32.92
CA VAL A 24 16.95 15.89 32.36
C VAL A 24 16.98 17.20 31.62
N ALA A 25 17.81 18.05 32.17
CA ALA A 25 18.15 19.38 31.75
C ALA A 25 18.85 19.40 30.37
N ARG A 26 18.42 20.30 29.56
CA ARG A 26 19.11 21.30 28.79
C ARG A 26 20.63 21.12 28.70
N MET A 27 21.12 20.77 27.52
CA MET A 27 22.44 21.22 27.04
C MET A 27 22.29 21.75 25.63
N VAL A 28 22.28 23.07 25.59
CA VAL A 28 22.55 23.87 24.40
C VAL A 28 24.06 23.85 24.24
N SER A 29 24.55 23.29 23.17
CA SER A 29 25.92 23.50 22.71
C SER A 29 25.87 23.91 21.25
N GLY A 30 26.20 25.15 21.06
CA GLY A 30 26.38 25.77 19.77
C GLY A 30 27.60 25.18 19.07
N SER A 31 27.46 24.99 17.79
CA SER A 31 28.60 24.80 16.91
C SER A 31 28.46 25.71 15.73
N ALA A 32 29.45 26.57 15.67
CA ALA A 32 29.69 27.65 14.74
C ALA A 32 29.57 27.25 13.27
N VAL A 33 28.82 28.06 12.56
CA VAL A 33 28.85 28.17 11.10
C VAL A 33 30.22 28.75 10.71
N THR A 34 31.09 27.92 10.16
CA THR A 34 32.35 28.38 9.58
C THR A 34 32.09 28.78 8.12
N GLN A 35 31.89 30.04 7.94
CA GLN A 35 31.80 30.72 6.66
C GLN A 35 33.21 30.79 6.07
N ARG A 36 33.54 30.02 5.07
CA ARG A 36 34.77 30.14 4.31
C ARG A 36 34.58 31.17 3.20
N ALA A 37 35.07 32.35 3.47
CA ALA A 37 35.33 33.37 2.47
C ALA A 37 36.47 32.93 1.57
N HIS A 38 36.23 32.79 0.29
CA HIS A 38 37.29 32.63 -0.70
C HIS A 38 37.75 34.01 -1.17
N ILE A 39 39.00 34.27 -0.86
CA ILE A 39 39.77 35.45 -1.23
C ILE A 39 39.94 35.46 -2.75
N VAL A 40 39.44 36.50 -3.40
CA VAL A 40 39.75 36.82 -4.80
C VAL A 40 41.14 37.49 -4.82
N ALA A 41 42.14 36.77 -5.28
CA ALA A 41 43.43 37.33 -5.55
C ALA A 41 43.42 38.02 -6.93
N VAL A 42 43.48 39.31 -6.90
CA VAL A 42 43.68 40.16 -8.08
C VAL A 42 45.18 40.13 -8.39
N TYR A 43 45.55 39.49 -9.49
CA TYR A 43 46.87 39.65 -10.07
C TYR A 43 46.84 40.73 -11.14
N LEU A 44 47.38 41.85 -10.78
CA LEU A 44 47.72 42.92 -11.69
C LEU A 44 49.15 42.64 -12.23
N THR A 45 49.27 42.27 -13.50
CA THR A 45 50.58 42.19 -14.15
C THR A 45 50.59 42.93 -15.48
N ALA A 46 51.54 43.78 -15.52
CA ALA A 46 52.07 44.72 -16.46
C ALA A 46 51.90 44.40 -17.98
N VAL A 47 51.52 45.44 -18.65
CA VAL A 47 51.60 45.65 -20.10
C VAL A 47 53.02 45.68 -20.54
N LEU A 48 53.45 44.80 -21.44
CA LEU A 48 54.64 45.04 -22.28
C LEU A 48 54.14 44.99 -23.75
N ALA A 49 54.20 46.14 -24.39
CA ALA A 49 53.92 46.32 -25.78
C ALA A 49 55.08 45.80 -26.63
N LEU A 50 54.81 44.98 -27.62
CA LEU A 50 55.60 44.71 -28.76
C LEU A 50 54.80 44.87 -30.05
N PRO A 51 55.24 45.59 -31.02
CA PRO A 51 54.53 45.74 -32.27
C PRO A 51 54.94 44.66 -33.28
N GLY A 52 54.04 44.17 -34.01
CA GLY A 52 54.46 43.59 -35.27
C GLY A 52 53.75 42.34 -35.74
N CYS A 53 53.07 42.52 -36.84
CA CYS A 53 52.88 41.58 -37.93
C CYS A 53 51.70 40.63 -37.90
N GLY A 54 50.81 40.87 -38.84
CA GLY A 54 50.14 39.80 -39.57
C GLY A 54 48.81 39.31 -39.02
N MET A 55 47.75 40.11 -39.13
CA MET A 55 46.39 39.60 -39.06
C MET A 55 46.06 38.79 -40.32
N LEU A 56 46.29 37.49 -40.26
CA LEU A 56 45.51 36.55 -41.07
C LEU A 56 44.22 36.32 -40.33
N ALA A 57 43.16 36.98 -40.75
CA ALA A 57 41.80 36.71 -40.27
C ALA A 57 41.42 35.29 -40.72
N SER A 58 41.49 34.33 -39.80
CA SER A 58 40.88 33.04 -39.96
C SER A 58 39.37 33.27 -40.05
N ALA A 59 38.80 32.93 -41.18
CA ALA A 59 37.35 32.89 -41.33
C ALA A 59 36.74 31.95 -40.28
N PRO A 60 35.61 32.33 -39.63
CA PRO A 60 34.96 31.43 -38.71
C PRO A 60 34.54 30.15 -39.44
N GLU A 61 34.97 28.99 -38.94
CA GLU A 61 34.50 27.71 -39.41
C GLU A 61 32.95 27.65 -39.32
N PRO A 62 32.27 27.13 -40.34
CA PRO A 62 30.85 26.97 -40.29
C PRO A 62 30.51 26.00 -39.15
N VAL A 63 29.86 26.51 -38.09
CA VAL A 63 29.32 25.68 -37.00
C VAL A 63 28.30 24.73 -37.61
N ALA A 64 28.61 23.43 -37.59
CA ALA A 64 27.71 22.41 -38.01
C ALA A 64 26.41 22.52 -37.20
N PRO A 65 25.22 22.44 -37.84
CA PRO A 65 23.96 22.46 -37.09
C PRO A 65 23.92 21.31 -36.10
N PRO A 66 23.38 21.53 -34.86
CA PRO A 66 23.29 20.48 -33.88
C PRO A 66 22.53 19.28 -34.44
N PRO A 67 22.95 18.05 -34.11
CA PRO A 67 22.25 16.86 -34.61
C PRO A 67 20.76 16.95 -34.24
N LEU A 68 19.90 16.82 -35.22
CA LEU A 68 18.47 16.66 -34.98
C LEU A 68 18.29 15.46 -34.06
N LEU A 69 17.93 15.74 -32.80
CA LEU A 69 17.55 14.71 -31.87
C LEU A 69 16.43 13.88 -32.49
N ALA A 70 16.72 12.61 -32.78
CA ALA A 70 15.71 11.68 -33.23
C ALA A 70 14.51 11.71 -32.24
N PRO A 71 13.26 11.70 -32.70
CA PRO A 71 12.11 11.67 -31.81
C PRO A 71 12.26 10.50 -30.84
N ALA A 72 12.06 10.78 -29.54
CA ALA A 72 12.13 9.75 -28.53
C ALA A 72 11.20 8.59 -28.88
N PRO A 73 11.62 7.34 -28.70
CA PRO A 73 10.78 6.19 -29.00
C PRO A 73 9.43 6.34 -28.30
N PRO A 74 8.31 5.96 -28.95
CA PRO A 74 6.98 6.08 -28.35
C PRO A 74 6.95 5.33 -27.03
N LYS A 75 6.41 6.01 -26.00
CA LYS A 75 6.27 5.43 -24.67
C LYS A 75 5.46 4.13 -24.79
N PRO A 76 5.93 3.00 -24.22
CA PRO A 76 5.21 1.73 -24.31
C PRO A 76 3.76 1.91 -23.87
N LEU A 77 2.82 1.40 -24.64
CA LEU A 77 1.42 1.39 -24.27
C LEU A 77 1.27 0.70 -22.90
N PRO A 78 0.42 1.24 -22.03
CA PRO A 78 0.15 0.58 -20.75
C PRO A 78 -0.38 -0.82 -21.04
N PRO A 79 0.04 -1.85 -20.28
CA PRO A 79 -0.45 -3.20 -20.45
C PRO A 79 -1.98 -3.21 -20.37
N PRO A 80 -2.65 -4.11 -21.10
CA PRO A 80 -4.11 -4.21 -21.08
C PRO A 80 -4.60 -4.36 -19.65
N ILE A 81 -5.78 -3.81 -19.36
CA ILE A 81 -6.39 -3.93 -18.04
C ILE A 81 -6.76 -5.40 -17.85
N ALA A 82 -6.28 -6.02 -16.78
CA ALA A 82 -6.58 -7.42 -16.48
C ALA A 82 -8.11 -7.64 -16.36
N GLU A 83 -8.57 -8.78 -16.83
CA GLU A 83 -9.94 -9.23 -16.57
C GLU A 83 -10.12 -9.48 -15.06
N ASP A 84 -11.36 -9.36 -14.56
CA ASP A 84 -11.68 -9.70 -13.17
C ASP A 84 -11.30 -11.14 -12.85
N ALA A 85 -11.01 -11.39 -11.58
CA ALA A 85 -10.88 -12.76 -11.12
C ALA A 85 -12.18 -13.51 -11.43
N ARG A 86 -12.05 -14.75 -11.88
CA ARG A 86 -13.21 -15.64 -12.12
C ARG A 86 -13.50 -16.40 -10.84
N PRO A 87 -14.54 -16.03 -10.07
CA PRO A 87 -14.87 -16.72 -8.84
C PRO A 87 -15.20 -18.18 -9.10
N ARG A 88 -14.64 -19.03 -8.27
CA ARG A 88 -14.92 -20.46 -8.23
C ARG A 88 -14.98 -20.92 -6.78
N VAL A 89 -15.70 -21.98 -6.51
CA VAL A 89 -15.69 -22.57 -5.18
C VAL A 89 -14.35 -23.25 -4.96
N GLU A 90 -13.60 -22.70 -4.02
CA GLU A 90 -12.31 -23.26 -3.59
C GLU A 90 -12.44 -23.71 -2.14
N ARG A 91 -11.78 -24.84 -1.82
CA ARG A 91 -11.72 -25.29 -0.43
C ARG A 91 -10.91 -24.29 0.39
N LEU A 92 -11.47 -23.84 1.50
CA LEU A 92 -10.76 -22.97 2.44
C LEU A 92 -9.57 -23.74 3.05
N ASN A 93 -8.44 -23.06 3.22
CA ASN A 93 -7.27 -23.64 3.85
C ASN A 93 -7.59 -23.96 5.32
N SER A 94 -7.31 -25.18 5.74
CA SER A 94 -7.40 -25.60 7.14
C SER A 94 -6.11 -25.38 7.93
N GLY A 95 -5.08 -24.84 7.27
CA GLY A 95 -3.74 -24.67 7.82
C GLY A 95 -3.45 -23.23 8.28
N PRO A 96 -2.17 -22.92 8.53
CA PRO A 96 -1.70 -21.67 9.11
C PRO A 96 -2.26 -20.37 8.51
N PRO A 97 -2.54 -20.28 7.21
CA PRO A 97 -3.12 -19.06 6.64
C PRO A 97 -4.44 -18.63 7.26
N ASN A 98 -5.24 -19.58 7.78
CA ASN A 98 -6.53 -19.32 8.40
C ASN A 98 -6.53 -19.55 9.93
N HIS A 99 -5.36 -19.73 10.54
CA HIS A 99 -5.23 -19.72 12.00
C HIS A 99 -5.03 -18.28 12.51
N ALA A 100 -5.30 -18.07 13.80
CA ALA A 100 -4.98 -16.82 14.46
C ALA A 100 -3.47 -16.53 14.37
N TYR A 101 -3.12 -15.28 14.12
CA TYR A 101 -1.73 -14.84 13.96
C TYR A 101 -1.52 -13.46 14.57
N GLU A 102 -0.28 -13.13 14.83
CA GLU A 102 0.11 -11.82 15.33
C GLU A 102 0.97 -11.07 14.31
N ASN A 103 0.74 -9.78 14.20
CA ASN A 103 1.58 -8.90 13.41
C ASN A 103 1.66 -7.52 14.08
N LYS A 104 2.87 -7.01 14.30
CA LYS A 104 3.12 -5.70 14.95
C LYS A 104 2.42 -5.54 16.31
N GLY A 105 2.31 -6.61 17.10
CA GLY A 105 1.67 -6.60 18.41
C GLY A 105 0.14 -6.62 18.37
N GLU A 106 -0.48 -6.71 17.19
CA GLU A 106 -1.92 -6.94 17.05
C GLU A 106 -2.20 -8.40 16.72
N ARG A 107 -3.20 -8.98 17.37
CA ARG A 107 -3.70 -10.32 17.11
C ARG A 107 -4.86 -10.26 16.12
N TYR A 108 -4.79 -11.11 15.12
CA TYR A 108 -5.82 -11.26 14.08
C TYR A 108 -6.38 -12.67 14.13
N GLU A 109 -7.69 -12.78 14.01
CA GLU A 109 -8.40 -14.06 14.00
C GLU A 109 -9.12 -14.21 12.65
N PRO A 110 -8.53 -14.92 11.69
CA PRO A 110 -9.18 -15.19 10.43
C PRO A 110 -10.46 -15.99 10.60
N GLU A 111 -11.47 -15.62 9.82
CA GLU A 111 -12.68 -16.42 9.72
C GLU A 111 -12.35 -17.79 9.08
N SER A 112 -12.86 -18.85 9.66
CA SER A 112 -12.61 -20.23 9.22
C SER A 112 -13.74 -20.83 8.39
N SER A 113 -14.87 -20.13 8.33
CA SER A 113 -16.11 -20.60 7.71
C SER A 113 -16.53 -19.76 6.50
N ASP A 114 -17.47 -20.29 5.71
CA ASP A 114 -17.99 -19.63 4.51
C ASP A 114 -19.13 -18.67 4.86
N VAL A 115 -18.83 -17.64 5.65
CA VAL A 115 -19.80 -16.61 6.04
C VAL A 115 -19.67 -15.34 5.18
N PRO A 116 -20.77 -14.61 4.96
CA PRO A 116 -20.71 -13.32 4.30
C PRO A 116 -19.95 -12.32 5.17
N MET A 117 -19.12 -11.49 4.54
CA MET A 117 -18.39 -10.40 5.20
C MET A 117 -18.53 -9.13 4.35
N VAL A 118 -18.81 -8.02 5.01
CA VAL A 118 -18.87 -6.70 4.38
C VAL A 118 -18.09 -5.72 5.25
N GLU A 119 -17.13 -5.06 4.66
CA GLU A 119 -16.33 -4.03 5.34
C GLU A 119 -16.23 -2.78 4.48
N THR A 120 -16.23 -1.63 5.15
CA THR A 120 -15.95 -0.33 4.52
C THR A 120 -14.71 0.26 5.16
N GLY A 121 -13.78 0.74 4.36
CA GLY A 121 -12.54 1.33 4.86
C GLY A 121 -11.61 1.76 3.75
N LEU A 122 -10.34 1.98 4.10
CA LEU A 122 -9.34 2.38 3.12
C LEU A 122 -8.74 1.15 2.42
N ALA A 123 -8.59 1.28 1.11
CA ALA A 123 -7.78 0.39 0.29
C ALA A 123 -6.49 1.07 -0.14
N SER A 124 -5.44 0.28 -0.28
CA SER A 124 -4.19 0.63 -0.94
C SER A 124 -3.83 -0.46 -1.93
N TRP A 125 -2.61 -0.43 -2.47
CA TRP A 125 -2.13 -1.49 -3.35
C TRP A 125 -0.65 -1.75 -3.14
N TYR A 126 -0.24 -2.97 -3.46
CA TYR A 126 1.15 -3.40 -3.41
C TYR A 126 1.63 -3.83 -4.79
N GLY A 127 2.90 -3.61 -5.07
CA GLY A 127 3.42 -3.72 -6.43
C GLY A 127 4.76 -4.44 -6.51
N LYS A 128 5.65 -3.89 -7.32
CA LYS A 128 6.91 -4.52 -7.74
C LYS A 128 7.76 -5.16 -6.64
N PRO A 129 7.90 -4.58 -5.43
CA PRO A 129 8.73 -5.21 -4.37
C PRO A 129 8.22 -6.57 -3.87
N PHE A 130 6.94 -6.87 -4.09
CA PHE A 130 6.29 -8.12 -3.67
C PHE A 130 6.09 -9.11 -4.81
N HIS A 131 6.21 -8.66 -6.06
CA HIS A 131 6.01 -9.50 -7.24
C HIS A 131 6.97 -10.69 -7.24
N GLY A 132 6.43 -11.89 -7.51
CA GLY A 132 7.19 -13.13 -7.48
C GLY A 132 7.37 -13.75 -6.09
N ARG A 133 6.94 -13.10 -5.00
CA ARG A 133 6.99 -13.66 -3.64
C ARG A 133 5.79 -14.56 -3.36
N ARG A 134 5.93 -15.47 -2.42
CA ARG A 134 4.81 -16.28 -1.94
C ARG A 134 3.86 -15.45 -1.07
N THR A 135 2.58 -15.60 -1.32
CA THR A 135 1.49 -15.06 -0.50
C THR A 135 1.22 -15.96 0.71
N ALA A 136 0.37 -15.51 1.62
CA ALA A 136 -0.03 -16.30 2.79
C ALA A 136 -0.71 -17.62 2.40
N SER A 137 -1.44 -17.68 1.28
CA SER A 137 -2.03 -18.92 0.77
C SER A 137 -1.01 -19.87 0.10
N GLY A 138 0.25 -19.42 -0.08
CA GLY A 138 1.32 -20.17 -0.75
C GLY A 138 1.41 -19.94 -2.26
N GLU A 139 0.50 -19.19 -2.85
CA GLU A 139 0.54 -18.80 -4.26
C GLU A 139 1.67 -17.79 -4.53
N ILE A 140 2.10 -17.67 -5.77
CA ILE A 140 3.05 -16.63 -6.15
C ILE A 140 2.27 -15.35 -6.46
N TYR A 141 2.65 -14.25 -5.79
CA TYR A 141 2.04 -12.96 -6.04
C TYR A 141 2.39 -12.44 -7.43
N ASP A 142 1.36 -12.18 -8.23
CA ASP A 142 1.48 -11.45 -9.49
C ASP A 142 0.77 -10.10 -9.40
N MET A 143 1.54 -9.02 -9.48
CA MET A 143 0.99 -7.66 -9.44
C MET A 143 0.07 -7.33 -10.63
N ASN A 144 0.07 -8.14 -11.69
CA ASN A 144 -0.78 -7.97 -12.88
C ASN A 144 -2.04 -8.85 -12.83
N ALA A 145 -2.15 -9.77 -11.87
CA ALA A 145 -3.36 -10.56 -11.62
C ALA A 145 -4.36 -9.79 -10.75
N MET A 146 -5.62 -10.19 -10.78
CA MET A 146 -6.69 -9.61 -9.95
C MET A 146 -6.71 -10.30 -8.59
N SER A 147 -5.87 -9.83 -7.67
CA SER A 147 -5.73 -10.39 -6.32
C SER A 147 -5.68 -9.32 -5.23
N ALA A 148 -5.83 -9.72 -3.99
CA ALA A 148 -5.81 -8.84 -2.82
C ALA A 148 -5.33 -9.55 -1.56
N ALA A 149 -4.91 -8.74 -0.56
CA ALA A 149 -4.62 -9.14 0.80
C ALA A 149 -5.69 -8.62 1.76
N HIS A 150 -6.16 -9.46 2.67
CA HIS A 150 -7.12 -9.14 3.72
C HIS A 150 -6.71 -9.73 5.06
N LYS A 151 -7.01 -9.01 6.16
CA LYS A 151 -6.57 -9.43 7.51
C LYS A 151 -7.20 -10.74 7.97
N THR A 152 -8.53 -10.83 7.84
CA THR A 152 -9.32 -11.88 8.48
C THR A 152 -10.20 -12.67 7.54
N MET A 153 -10.38 -12.24 6.27
CA MET A 153 -11.16 -12.99 5.31
C MET A 153 -10.53 -14.39 5.11
N PRO A 154 -11.33 -15.48 5.06
CA PRO A 154 -10.78 -16.82 4.87
C PRO A 154 -10.00 -16.93 3.55
N LEU A 155 -8.91 -17.68 3.54
CA LEU A 155 -8.09 -17.89 2.36
C LEU A 155 -8.20 -19.35 1.87
N PRO A 156 -8.27 -19.52 0.53
CA PRO A 156 -8.53 -18.52 -0.47
C PRO A 156 -10.01 -18.14 -0.51
N SER A 157 -10.33 -16.90 -0.89
CA SER A 157 -11.71 -16.49 -1.15
C SER A 157 -11.77 -15.44 -2.26
N TYR A 158 -12.96 -14.99 -2.61
CA TYR A 158 -13.17 -13.94 -3.58
C TYR A 158 -13.95 -12.79 -2.96
N ALA A 159 -13.62 -11.58 -3.36
CA ALA A 159 -14.30 -10.38 -2.91
C ALA A 159 -14.68 -9.47 -4.08
N LEU A 160 -15.87 -8.90 -4.01
CA LEU A 160 -16.26 -7.74 -4.80
C LEU A 160 -15.80 -6.49 -4.06
N VAL A 161 -15.00 -5.68 -4.71
CA VAL A 161 -14.50 -4.41 -4.17
C VAL A 161 -15.09 -3.28 -5.00
N ARG A 162 -15.77 -2.35 -4.34
CA ARG A 162 -16.38 -1.17 -4.95
C ARG A 162 -15.69 0.10 -4.48
N ASN A 163 -15.43 0.99 -5.41
CA ASN A 163 -14.97 2.35 -5.11
C ASN A 163 -16.20 3.31 -5.20
N PRO A 164 -16.73 3.79 -4.08
CA PRO A 164 -17.92 4.63 -4.08
C PRO A 164 -17.72 5.99 -4.75
N ALA A 165 -16.46 6.47 -4.83
CA ALA A 165 -16.16 7.76 -5.43
C ALA A 165 -16.35 7.79 -6.96
N ASN A 166 -16.21 6.65 -7.64
CA ASN A 166 -16.34 6.55 -9.10
C ASN A 166 -17.30 5.44 -9.57
N GLY A 167 -17.90 4.71 -8.64
CA GLY A 167 -18.84 3.62 -8.92
C GLY A 167 -18.22 2.36 -9.53
N ARG A 168 -16.90 2.29 -9.72
CA ARG A 168 -16.24 1.12 -10.29
C ARG A 168 -16.22 -0.03 -9.30
N GLU A 169 -16.31 -1.24 -9.86
CA GLU A 169 -16.25 -2.48 -9.12
C GLU A 169 -15.24 -3.44 -9.76
N VAL A 170 -14.62 -4.27 -8.95
CA VAL A 170 -13.73 -5.34 -9.40
C VAL A 170 -13.92 -6.57 -8.54
N VAL A 171 -13.77 -7.74 -9.14
CA VAL A 171 -13.68 -9.00 -8.41
C VAL A 171 -12.22 -9.40 -8.29
N VAL A 172 -11.78 -9.67 -7.06
CA VAL A 172 -10.42 -10.07 -6.74
C VAL A 172 -10.38 -11.41 -6.01
N LYS A 173 -9.31 -12.18 -6.21
CA LYS A 173 -9.00 -13.33 -5.37
C LYS A 173 -8.25 -12.85 -4.13
N VAL A 174 -8.77 -13.13 -2.96
CA VAL A 174 -8.10 -12.88 -1.68
C VAL A 174 -7.24 -14.09 -1.35
N ASN A 175 -5.93 -13.94 -1.44
CA ASN A 175 -4.95 -15.01 -1.26
C ASN A 175 -3.78 -14.62 -0.36
N ASP A 176 -3.81 -13.42 0.24
CA ASP A 176 -2.74 -12.93 1.09
C ASP A 176 -3.25 -12.27 2.37
N ARG A 177 -2.35 -12.09 3.35
CA ARG A 177 -2.61 -11.44 4.64
C ARG A 177 -2.10 -9.99 4.67
N GLY A 178 -2.86 -9.13 5.30
CA GLY A 178 -2.67 -7.69 5.38
C GLY A 178 -3.96 -6.95 5.00
N PRO A 179 -3.95 -5.63 4.98
CA PRO A 179 -2.90 -4.69 5.36
C PRO A 179 -2.70 -4.59 6.88
N PHE A 180 -1.45 -4.35 7.28
CA PHE A 180 -1.11 -4.10 8.68
C PHE A 180 -0.91 -2.61 9.01
N THR A 181 -1.38 -1.75 8.10
CA THR A 181 -1.45 -0.31 8.33
C THR A 181 -2.82 0.03 8.87
N LYS A 182 -2.85 0.81 9.95
CA LYS A 182 -4.08 1.20 10.63
C LYS A 182 -5.05 1.92 9.68
N GLY A 183 -6.33 1.61 9.77
CA GLY A 183 -7.40 2.20 8.96
C GLY A 183 -7.57 1.58 7.55
N ARG A 184 -6.64 0.73 7.09
CA ARG A 184 -6.82 0.00 5.83
C ARG A 184 -7.49 -1.35 6.08
N VAL A 185 -8.42 -1.71 5.20
CA VAL A 185 -9.15 -2.99 5.23
C VAL A 185 -8.63 -3.98 4.19
N ILE A 186 -8.18 -3.50 3.05
CA ILE A 186 -7.73 -4.33 1.93
C ILE A 186 -6.53 -3.70 1.22
N ASP A 187 -5.57 -4.52 0.79
CA ASP A 187 -4.54 -4.12 -0.15
C ASP A 187 -4.73 -4.87 -1.47
N LEU A 188 -4.85 -4.12 -2.55
CA LEU A 188 -5.11 -4.65 -3.89
C LEU A 188 -3.81 -4.94 -4.63
N SER A 189 -3.84 -5.83 -5.61
CA SER A 189 -2.81 -5.89 -6.62
C SER A 189 -2.79 -4.59 -7.44
N ARG A 190 -1.66 -4.32 -8.11
CA ARG A 190 -1.56 -3.15 -9.00
C ARG A 190 -2.62 -3.16 -10.10
N ALA A 191 -2.90 -4.33 -10.67
CA ALA A 191 -3.92 -4.47 -11.72
C ALA A 191 -5.32 -4.16 -11.19
N ALA A 192 -5.70 -4.70 -10.04
CA ALA A 192 -6.98 -4.46 -9.41
C ALA A 192 -7.17 -2.98 -9.03
N ALA A 193 -6.16 -2.35 -8.43
CA ALA A 193 -6.20 -0.93 -8.08
C ALA A 193 -6.37 -0.04 -9.32
N ARG A 194 -5.63 -0.32 -10.41
CA ARG A 194 -5.78 0.42 -11.68
C ARG A 194 -7.19 0.30 -12.26
N LYS A 195 -7.76 -0.90 -12.26
CA LYS A 195 -9.11 -1.15 -12.77
C LYS A 195 -10.16 -0.43 -11.92
N LEU A 196 -9.99 -0.44 -10.60
CA LEU A 196 -10.85 0.25 -9.64
C LEU A 196 -10.67 1.78 -9.64
N GLY A 197 -9.63 2.29 -10.31
CA GLY A 197 -9.33 3.71 -10.41
C GLY A 197 -8.66 4.28 -9.16
N ILE A 198 -7.88 3.46 -8.43
CA ILE A 198 -7.14 3.86 -7.24
C ILE A 198 -5.67 4.09 -7.61
N ALA A 199 -5.20 5.34 -7.46
CA ALA A 199 -3.79 5.68 -7.69
C ALA A 199 -2.93 5.53 -6.43
N GLY A 200 -3.48 5.75 -5.25
CA GLY A 200 -2.81 5.66 -3.95
C GLY A 200 -3.69 4.96 -2.92
N VAL A 201 -4.34 5.73 -2.05
CA VAL A 201 -5.27 5.25 -1.03
C VAL A 201 -6.65 5.81 -1.33
N ALA A 202 -7.69 4.99 -1.20
CA ALA A 202 -9.07 5.39 -1.41
C ALA A 202 -10.03 4.62 -0.51
N SER A 203 -11.20 5.19 -0.22
CA SER A 203 -12.29 4.47 0.45
C SER A 203 -12.89 3.44 -0.49
N VAL A 204 -13.17 2.27 0.05
CA VAL A 204 -13.81 1.16 -0.66
C VAL A 204 -14.84 0.45 0.22
N GLU A 205 -15.76 -0.21 -0.45
CA GLU A 205 -16.63 -1.23 0.13
C GLU A 205 -16.11 -2.59 -0.35
N VAL A 206 -15.90 -3.51 0.58
CA VAL A 206 -15.40 -4.86 0.33
C VAL A 206 -16.45 -5.85 0.76
N ARG A 207 -16.92 -6.69 -0.16
CA ARG A 207 -17.89 -7.74 0.12
C ARG A 207 -17.30 -9.08 -0.29
N ARG A 208 -17.17 -9.99 0.65
CA ARG A 208 -16.79 -11.37 0.37
C ARG A 208 -17.92 -12.08 -0.40
N LEU A 209 -17.53 -12.87 -1.39
CA LEU A 209 -18.44 -13.75 -2.12
C LEU A 209 -18.47 -15.12 -1.44
N THR A 210 -19.67 -15.56 -1.02
CA THR A 210 -19.85 -16.88 -0.43
C THR A 210 -19.83 -17.97 -1.50
N HIS A 211 -19.61 -19.21 -1.09
CA HIS A 211 -19.66 -20.35 -2.01
C HIS A 211 -21.00 -20.49 -2.72
N ASP A 212 -22.10 -20.19 -2.02
CA ASP A 212 -23.44 -20.21 -2.58
C ASP A 212 -23.65 -19.13 -3.64
N GLU A 213 -23.22 -17.91 -3.37
CA GLU A 213 -23.29 -16.83 -4.36
C GLU A 213 -22.44 -17.15 -5.60
N ILE A 214 -21.29 -17.79 -5.41
CA ILE A 214 -20.43 -18.22 -6.52
C ILE A 214 -21.12 -19.32 -7.35
N LYS A 215 -21.69 -20.36 -6.70
CA LYS A 215 -22.39 -21.46 -7.37
C LYS A 215 -23.59 -20.98 -8.18
N THR A 216 -24.39 -20.12 -7.59
CA THR A 216 -25.64 -19.62 -8.19
C THR A 216 -25.42 -18.47 -9.16
N GLY A 217 -24.22 -17.83 -9.13
CA GLY A 217 -23.96 -16.61 -9.88
C GLY A 217 -24.65 -15.37 -9.32
N ALA A 218 -25.24 -15.45 -8.13
CA ALA A 218 -25.99 -14.37 -7.49
C ALA A 218 -25.16 -13.11 -7.26
N TRP A 219 -23.84 -13.27 -7.10
CA TRP A 219 -22.92 -12.14 -6.94
C TRP A 219 -22.88 -11.16 -8.12
N LYS A 220 -23.34 -11.57 -9.31
CA LYS A 220 -23.43 -10.73 -10.52
C LYS A 220 -24.67 -9.82 -10.52
N LEU A 221 -25.62 -10.11 -9.66
CA LEU A 221 -26.82 -9.30 -9.54
C LEU A 221 -26.51 -8.05 -8.70
N PRO A 222 -27.07 -6.88 -9.05
CA PRO A 222 -26.93 -5.71 -8.20
C PRO A 222 -27.42 -6.07 -6.78
N PRO A 223 -26.74 -5.58 -5.74
CA PRO A 223 -27.18 -5.85 -4.38
C PRO A 223 -28.63 -5.42 -4.25
N GLN A 224 -29.50 -6.37 -3.99
CA GLN A 224 -30.88 -6.04 -3.64
C GLN A 224 -30.79 -5.10 -2.44
N ARG A 225 -31.31 -3.89 -2.60
CA ARG A 225 -31.47 -2.99 -1.45
C ARG A 225 -32.31 -3.77 -0.44
N VAL A 226 -31.64 -4.27 0.60
CA VAL A 226 -32.37 -4.79 1.76
C VAL A 226 -33.19 -3.60 2.22
N ALA A 227 -34.48 -3.66 1.96
CA ALA A 227 -35.41 -2.67 2.43
C ALA A 227 -35.18 -2.59 3.95
N LYS A 228 -34.77 -1.41 4.43
CA LYS A 228 -34.65 -1.16 5.86
C LYS A 228 -36.06 -1.49 6.40
N ALA A 229 -36.16 -2.55 7.18
CA ALA A 229 -37.40 -2.91 7.84
C ALA A 229 -37.89 -1.69 8.63
N PRO A 230 -39.21 -1.44 8.63
CA PRO A 230 -39.80 -0.26 9.25
C PRO A 230 -39.55 -0.20 10.75
#